data_2c08b6171f3ac3c757311787de530ed2
#
_entry.id   2c08b6171f3ac3c757311787de530ed2
#
_cell.length_a   1.000
_cell.length_b   1.000
_cell.length_c   1.000
_cell.angle_alpha   90.00
_cell.angle_beta   90.00
_cell.angle_gamma   90.00
#
_symmetry.space_group_name_H-M   'P 1'
#
loop_
_entity.id
_entity.type
_entity.pdbx_description
1 polymer ?
#
loop_
_entity_poly.entity_id
_entity_poly.type
_entity_poly.pdbx_seq_one_letter_code
_entity_poly.pdbx_strand_id
1 'polypeptide(L)'
;GKDLQLKASHKTKSMFIGCAGWPDCDVTYPLPKGKIEAVPEKCPTCGMPQVKVTAFRSKPRVQCIDPACASNQEPEVVVGKCPVCAERGLDKNLIARRNPRTLKRSITCENFDECQTRYPLPQYGDIVPTEEVCEHCGAPMVVIKTARGPWKLCPNFDCPGKEEEEKAKAEKKSGRSKGG
;
A
#
# COMPACT_ATOMS: atom_id res chain seq x y z
N GLY A 1 -18.42 27.91 -1.92
CA GLY A 1 -17.84 26.77 -1.26
C GLY A 1 -17.82 26.94 0.24
N LYS A 2 -18.16 25.86 1.00
CA LYS A 2 -18.05 25.83 2.45
C LYS A 2 -16.72 25.15 2.83
N ASP A 3 -16.24 25.38 4.05
CA ASP A 3 -14.96 24.86 4.53
C ASP A 3 -14.94 23.33 4.61
N LEU A 4 -13.76 22.76 4.45
CA LEU A 4 -13.48 21.36 4.68
C LEU A 4 -13.01 21.15 6.13
N GLN A 5 -13.61 20.19 6.81
CA GLN A 5 -13.36 19.92 8.23
C GLN A 5 -12.92 18.49 8.47
N LEU A 6 -12.02 18.32 9.42
CA LEU A 6 -11.62 17.00 9.88
C LEU A 6 -12.73 16.41 10.77
N LYS A 7 -13.25 15.25 10.39
CA LYS A 7 -14.35 14.57 11.10
C LYS A 7 -13.96 13.13 11.45
N ALA A 8 -14.53 12.61 12.53
CA ALA A 8 -14.38 11.21 12.91
C ALA A 8 -15.63 10.42 12.53
N SER A 9 -15.45 9.25 11.93
CA SER A 9 -16.55 8.33 11.66
C SER A 9 -16.97 7.61 12.93
N HIS A 10 -18.24 7.71 13.31
CA HIS A 10 -18.79 6.99 14.47
C HIS A 10 -18.72 5.46 14.34
N LYS A 11 -18.86 4.95 13.09
CA LYS A 11 -18.86 3.50 12.81
C LYS A 11 -17.46 2.89 12.79
N THR A 12 -16.50 3.57 12.19
CA THR A 12 -15.16 3.00 11.93
C THR A 12 -14.04 3.60 12.79
N LYS A 13 -14.35 4.64 13.59
CA LYS A 13 -13.38 5.45 14.34
C LYS A 13 -12.22 5.99 13.48
N SER A 14 -12.40 6.01 12.16
CA SER A 14 -11.44 6.57 11.22
C SER A 14 -11.70 8.06 11.01
N MET A 15 -10.62 8.81 10.80
CA MET A 15 -10.71 10.22 10.44
C MET A 15 -10.91 10.38 8.94
N PHE A 16 -11.70 11.38 8.55
CA PHE A 16 -11.92 11.79 7.17
C PHE A 16 -12.10 13.30 7.09
N ILE A 17 -11.93 13.87 5.92
CA ILE A 17 -12.26 15.27 5.66
C ILE A 17 -13.66 15.30 5.05
N GLY A 18 -14.54 16.12 5.60
CA GLY A 18 -15.90 16.31 5.10
C GLY A 18 -16.25 17.79 4.98
N CYS A 19 -17.13 18.11 4.03
CA CYS A 19 -17.65 19.47 3.88
C CYS A 19 -18.44 19.91 5.12
N ALA A 20 -18.26 21.16 5.54
CA ALA A 20 -19.04 21.79 6.60
C ALA A 20 -20.52 21.97 6.22
N GLY A 21 -20.84 21.85 4.93
CA GLY A 21 -22.17 21.96 4.39
C GLY A 21 -23.04 20.70 4.47
N TRP A 22 -22.60 19.68 5.18
CA TRP A 22 -23.44 18.49 5.40
C TRP A 22 -24.77 18.87 6.09
N PRO A 23 -25.94 18.31 5.68
CA PRO A 23 -26.14 17.25 4.69
C PRO A 23 -26.28 17.74 3.22
N ASP A 24 -26.34 19.05 2.96
CA ASP A 24 -26.53 19.58 1.61
C ASP A 24 -25.33 19.32 0.68
N CYS A 25 -24.17 19.09 1.27
CA CYS A 25 -22.93 18.74 0.57
C CYS A 25 -22.33 17.46 1.17
N ASP A 26 -22.30 16.39 0.40
CA ASP A 26 -21.81 15.07 0.80
C ASP A 26 -20.33 14.81 0.47
N VAL A 27 -19.61 15.84 0.04
CA VAL A 27 -18.19 15.72 -0.33
C VAL A 27 -17.37 15.27 0.87
N THR A 28 -16.68 14.13 0.70
CA THR A 28 -15.81 13.55 1.69
C THR A 28 -14.51 13.03 1.07
N TYR A 29 -13.40 13.16 1.80
CA TYR A 29 -12.09 12.65 1.40
C TYR A 29 -11.55 11.72 2.48
N PRO A 30 -11.16 10.48 2.11
CA PRO A 30 -10.55 9.55 3.05
C PRO A 30 -9.17 10.04 3.45
N LEU A 31 -8.79 9.80 4.70
CA LEU A 31 -7.46 10.09 5.19
C LEU A 31 -6.67 8.80 5.44
N PRO A 32 -5.36 8.79 5.18
CA PRO A 32 -4.51 7.68 5.53
C PRO A 32 -4.39 7.55 7.05
N LYS A 33 -4.05 6.35 7.52
CA LYS A 33 -3.78 6.12 8.94
C LYS A 33 -2.48 6.81 9.35
N GLY A 34 -2.51 7.51 10.48
CA GLY A 34 -1.37 8.23 11.05
C GLY A 34 -1.77 9.53 11.70
N LYS A 35 -0.77 10.28 12.18
CA LYS A 35 -0.95 11.65 12.64
C LYS A 35 -1.13 12.55 11.41
N ILE A 36 -2.21 13.31 11.37
CA ILE A 36 -2.57 14.21 10.27
C ILE A 36 -2.44 15.65 10.77
N GLU A 37 -1.69 16.45 10.01
CA GLU A 37 -1.50 17.88 10.25
C GLU A 37 -1.87 18.62 8.97
N ALA A 38 -2.63 19.72 9.10
CA ALA A 38 -2.94 20.58 7.97
C ALA A 38 -1.66 21.28 7.46
N VAL A 39 -1.57 21.46 6.16
CA VAL A 39 -0.48 22.19 5.51
C VAL A 39 -1.08 23.45 4.88
N PRO A 40 -0.51 24.63 5.11
CA PRO A 40 -1.06 25.89 4.57
C PRO A 40 -0.98 25.97 3.04
N GLU A 41 -0.03 25.27 2.43
CA GLU A 41 0.17 25.26 0.98
C GLU A 41 -0.90 24.40 0.29
N LYS A 42 -1.43 24.91 -0.81
CA LYS A 42 -2.36 24.17 -1.68
C LYS A 42 -1.57 23.24 -2.61
N CYS A 43 -2.25 22.16 -3.04
CA CYS A 43 -1.68 21.23 -4.00
C CYS A 43 -1.38 21.95 -5.33
N PRO A 44 -0.14 21.93 -5.83
CA PRO A 44 0.22 22.60 -7.08
C PRO A 44 -0.45 22.00 -8.32
N THR A 45 -0.92 20.74 -8.20
CA THR A 45 -1.53 20.01 -9.32
C THR A 45 -3.02 20.30 -9.46
N CYS A 46 -3.76 20.39 -8.35
CA CYS A 46 -5.24 20.53 -8.38
C CYS A 46 -5.79 21.65 -7.51
N GLY A 47 -4.95 22.42 -6.79
CA GLY A 47 -5.36 23.52 -5.94
C GLY A 47 -6.07 23.12 -4.62
N MET A 48 -6.28 21.83 -4.37
CA MET A 48 -6.91 21.33 -3.15
C MET A 48 -5.96 21.44 -1.95
N PRO A 49 -6.50 21.48 -0.70
CA PRO A 49 -5.68 21.45 0.49
C PRO A 49 -4.75 20.23 0.54
N GLN A 50 -3.65 20.39 1.25
CA GLN A 50 -2.71 19.31 1.53
C GLN A 50 -2.67 18.99 3.01
N VAL A 51 -2.25 17.76 3.33
CA VAL A 51 -2.03 17.29 4.69
C VAL A 51 -0.66 16.63 4.80
N LYS A 52 -0.01 16.88 5.93
CA LYS A 52 1.19 16.15 6.33
C LYS A 52 0.78 14.93 7.12
N VAL A 53 1.18 13.78 6.63
CA VAL A 53 0.87 12.48 7.23
C VAL A 53 2.12 11.90 7.84
N THR A 54 2.07 11.59 9.14
CA THR A 54 3.13 10.87 9.86
C THR A 54 2.59 9.52 10.27
N ALA A 55 2.91 8.48 9.50
CA ALA A 55 2.51 7.12 9.80
C ALA A 55 3.60 6.40 10.62
N PHE A 56 3.20 5.33 11.32
CA PHE A 56 4.12 4.52 12.10
C PHE A 56 5.24 3.95 11.22
N ARG A 57 6.49 4.14 11.64
CA ARG A 57 7.70 3.70 10.91
C ARG A 57 7.88 4.29 9.51
N SER A 58 7.23 5.40 9.20
CA SER A 58 7.39 6.12 7.93
C SER A 58 7.92 7.51 8.16
N LYS A 59 8.63 8.05 7.15
CA LYS A 59 8.96 9.47 7.14
C LYS A 59 7.66 10.28 6.95
N PRO A 60 7.54 11.47 7.56
CA PRO A 60 6.43 12.38 7.28
C PRO A 60 6.39 12.71 5.78
N ARG A 61 5.19 12.71 5.22
CA ARG A 61 4.97 13.08 3.82
C ARG A 61 3.81 14.06 3.69
N VAL A 62 3.94 14.99 2.76
CA VAL A 62 2.84 15.88 2.37
C VAL A 62 2.11 15.23 1.21
N GLN A 63 0.78 15.24 1.26
CA GLN A 63 -0.07 14.69 0.20
C GLN A 63 -1.33 15.52 0.02
N CYS A 64 -1.87 15.53 -1.19
CA CYS A 64 -3.16 16.12 -1.49
C CYS A 64 -4.28 15.35 -0.77
N ILE A 65 -5.32 16.05 -0.30
CA ILE A 65 -6.49 15.41 0.30
C ILE A 65 -7.33 14.64 -0.73
N ASP A 66 -7.29 15.05 -1.99
CA ASP A 66 -7.98 14.35 -3.07
C ASP A 66 -7.19 13.09 -3.46
N PRO A 67 -7.71 11.88 -3.18
CA PRO A 67 -7.01 10.64 -3.50
C PRO A 67 -6.85 10.40 -5.01
N ALA A 68 -7.68 11.02 -5.85
CA ALA A 68 -7.59 10.91 -7.30
C ALA A 68 -6.58 11.89 -7.92
N CYS A 69 -6.05 12.84 -7.12
CA CYS A 69 -5.09 13.82 -7.62
C CYS A 69 -3.81 13.14 -8.13
N ALA A 70 -3.33 13.59 -9.29
CA ALA A 70 -2.10 13.07 -9.89
C ALA A 70 -0.88 13.19 -8.96
N SER A 71 -0.84 14.20 -8.07
CA SER A 71 0.24 14.35 -7.07
C SER A 71 0.29 13.22 -6.04
N ASN A 72 -0.80 12.48 -5.85
CA ASN A 72 -0.87 11.32 -4.96
C ASN A 72 -0.60 9.98 -5.66
N GLN A 73 -0.54 9.99 -6.98
CA GLN A 73 -0.23 8.80 -7.76
C GLN A 73 1.28 8.55 -7.67
N GLU A 74 1.64 7.47 -7.01
CA GLU A 74 3.01 6.96 -7.12
C GLU A 74 3.19 6.42 -8.55
N PRO A 75 4.36 6.60 -9.17
CA PRO A 75 4.62 6.00 -10.47
C PRO A 75 4.37 4.49 -10.39
N GLU A 76 3.67 3.96 -11.37
CA GLU A 76 3.44 2.53 -11.47
C GLU A 76 4.78 1.83 -11.71
N VAL A 77 5.08 0.84 -10.87
CA VAL A 77 6.32 0.07 -10.97
C VAL A 77 5.99 -1.34 -11.42
N VAL A 78 6.45 -1.70 -12.62
CA VAL A 78 6.37 -3.09 -13.10
C VAL A 78 7.31 -3.93 -12.24
N VAL A 79 6.77 -4.95 -11.58
CA VAL A 79 7.54 -5.82 -10.67
C VAL A 79 7.90 -7.17 -11.27
N GLY A 80 7.27 -7.53 -12.38
CA GLY A 80 7.55 -8.77 -13.11
C GLY A 80 6.32 -9.34 -13.81
N LYS A 81 6.41 -10.56 -14.28
CA LYS A 81 5.30 -11.24 -14.99
C LYS A 81 4.29 -11.83 -14.01
N CYS A 82 3.03 -11.87 -14.42
CA CYS A 82 1.97 -12.50 -13.66
C CYS A 82 2.03 -14.03 -13.82
N PRO A 83 2.26 -14.82 -12.75
CA PRO A 83 2.35 -16.28 -12.87
C PRO A 83 1.03 -16.91 -13.34
N VAL A 84 -0.10 -16.42 -12.84
CA VAL A 84 -1.43 -16.94 -13.22
C VAL A 84 -1.76 -16.68 -14.69
N CYS A 85 -1.37 -15.53 -15.23
CA CYS A 85 -1.52 -15.24 -16.66
C CYS A 85 -0.55 -16.06 -17.50
N ALA A 86 0.68 -16.25 -17.05
CA ALA A 86 1.69 -17.05 -17.74
C ALA A 86 1.25 -18.52 -17.88
N GLU A 87 0.64 -19.13 -16.87
CA GLU A 87 0.06 -20.46 -16.93
C GLU A 87 -1.06 -20.58 -17.98
N ARG A 88 -1.73 -19.46 -18.28
CA ARG A 88 -2.77 -19.38 -19.32
C ARG A 88 -2.23 -18.97 -20.70
N GLY A 89 -0.89 -18.87 -20.84
CA GLY A 89 -0.24 -18.42 -22.08
C GLY A 89 -0.38 -16.93 -22.37
N LEU A 90 -0.74 -16.12 -21.37
CA LEU A 90 -0.90 -14.68 -21.50
C LEU A 90 0.32 -13.95 -20.91
N ASP A 91 0.92 -13.08 -21.71
CA ASP A 91 2.05 -12.24 -21.29
C ASP A 91 1.54 -10.95 -20.65
N LYS A 92 1.30 -10.99 -19.33
CA LYS A 92 0.80 -9.85 -18.53
C LYS A 92 1.74 -9.53 -17.38
N ASN A 93 1.86 -8.24 -17.07
CA ASN A 93 2.71 -7.75 -15.99
C ASN A 93 1.95 -7.63 -14.67
N LEU A 94 2.69 -7.76 -13.60
CA LEU A 94 2.30 -7.35 -12.26
C LEU A 94 2.84 -5.95 -11.98
N ILE A 95 1.96 -5.05 -11.56
CA ILE A 95 2.26 -3.64 -11.34
C ILE A 95 2.02 -3.28 -9.89
N ALA A 96 3.02 -2.71 -9.25
CA ALA A 96 2.88 -2.09 -7.94
C ALA A 96 2.25 -0.71 -8.09
N ARG A 97 1.09 -0.50 -7.49
CA ARG A 97 0.34 0.74 -7.53
C ARG A 97 -0.43 1.00 -6.25
N ARG A 98 -0.84 2.25 -6.06
CA ARG A 98 -1.69 2.66 -4.95
C ARG A 98 -3.15 2.70 -5.40
N ASN A 99 -4.03 2.10 -4.63
CA ASN A 99 -5.46 2.21 -4.88
C ASN A 99 -5.94 3.64 -4.55
N PRO A 100 -6.56 4.38 -5.49
CA PRO A 100 -6.96 5.76 -5.28
C PRO A 100 -8.02 5.94 -4.19
N ARG A 101 -8.89 4.94 -3.96
CA ARG A 101 -9.95 5.02 -2.95
C ARG A 101 -9.44 4.72 -1.54
N THR A 102 -8.61 3.69 -1.40
CA THR A 102 -8.15 3.20 -0.09
C THR A 102 -6.78 3.71 0.31
N LEU A 103 -6.05 4.31 -0.63
CA LEU A 103 -4.66 4.75 -0.52
C LEU A 103 -3.69 3.63 -0.12
N LYS A 104 -4.12 2.37 -0.25
CA LYS A 104 -3.30 1.20 0.03
C LYS A 104 -2.50 0.79 -1.20
N ARG A 105 -1.25 0.44 -0.98
CA ARG A 105 -0.36 -0.10 -2.01
C ARG A 105 -0.58 -1.60 -2.17
N SER A 106 -0.58 -2.06 -3.41
CA SER A 106 -0.64 -3.48 -3.75
C SER A 106 0.01 -3.71 -5.11
N ILE A 107 0.46 -4.92 -5.35
CA ILE A 107 0.78 -5.41 -6.68
C ILE A 107 -0.50 -5.97 -7.29
N THR A 108 -0.80 -5.61 -8.51
CA THR A 108 -2.03 -6.03 -9.21
C THR A 108 -1.67 -6.38 -10.65
N CYS A 109 -2.26 -7.42 -11.19
CA CYS A 109 -2.07 -7.78 -12.60
C CYS A 109 -2.69 -6.72 -13.53
N GLU A 110 -2.06 -6.47 -14.67
CA GLU A 110 -2.64 -5.63 -15.74
C GLU A 110 -4.01 -6.15 -16.17
N ASN A 111 -4.18 -7.46 -16.21
CA ASN A 111 -5.44 -8.13 -16.55
C ASN A 111 -6.22 -8.54 -15.29
N PHE A 112 -6.36 -7.62 -14.32
CA PHE A 112 -6.96 -7.93 -13.02
C PHE A 112 -8.41 -8.39 -13.14
N ASP A 113 -9.17 -7.85 -14.08
CA ASP A 113 -10.60 -8.16 -14.24
C ASP A 113 -10.84 -9.65 -14.55
N GLU A 114 -9.92 -10.27 -15.27
CA GLU A 114 -10.01 -11.69 -15.62
C GLU A 114 -9.20 -12.61 -14.70
N CYS A 115 -7.98 -12.21 -14.30
CA CYS A 115 -7.09 -13.10 -13.55
C CYS A 115 -7.18 -12.92 -12.02
N GLN A 116 -7.72 -11.80 -11.55
CA GLN A 116 -7.93 -11.46 -10.14
C GLN A 116 -6.66 -11.51 -9.27
N THR A 117 -5.47 -11.58 -9.88
CA THR A 117 -4.20 -11.67 -9.15
C THR A 117 -3.87 -10.34 -8.51
N ARG A 118 -3.79 -10.35 -7.18
CA ARG A 118 -3.45 -9.20 -6.36
C ARG A 118 -2.67 -9.62 -5.12
N TYR A 119 -1.54 -8.96 -4.91
CA TYR A 119 -0.72 -9.17 -3.72
C TYR A 119 -0.65 -7.89 -2.88
N PRO A 120 -0.96 -7.95 -1.58
CA PRO A 120 -0.80 -6.81 -0.70
C PRO A 120 0.69 -6.49 -0.48
N LEU A 121 0.99 -5.21 -0.27
CA LEU A 121 2.34 -4.72 -0.01
C LEU A 121 2.43 -4.01 1.34
N PRO A 122 3.62 -3.97 1.95
CA PRO A 122 3.90 -3.05 3.04
C PRO A 122 3.59 -1.61 2.64
N GLN A 123 2.92 -0.87 3.52
CA GLN A 123 2.47 0.51 3.25
C GLN A 123 3.56 1.55 3.50
N TYR A 124 4.82 1.13 3.66
CA TYR A 124 6.00 1.94 3.94
C TYR A 124 7.21 1.45 3.14
N GLY A 125 8.21 2.32 2.98
CA GLY A 125 9.42 2.04 2.21
C GLY A 125 9.22 2.16 0.70
N ASP A 126 10.30 2.14 -0.06
CA ASP A 126 10.30 2.22 -1.51
C ASP A 126 10.32 0.82 -2.11
N ILE A 127 9.53 0.60 -3.15
CA ILE A 127 9.44 -0.69 -3.84
C ILE A 127 10.51 -0.73 -4.94
N VAL A 128 11.35 -1.73 -4.87
CA VAL A 128 12.35 -2.01 -5.90
C VAL A 128 12.04 -3.38 -6.49
N PRO A 129 11.71 -3.46 -7.78
CA PRO A 129 11.53 -4.73 -8.46
C PRO A 129 12.86 -5.49 -8.52
N THR A 130 12.78 -6.82 -8.60
CA THR A 130 13.93 -7.69 -8.82
C THR A 130 13.66 -8.58 -10.04
N GLU A 131 14.71 -9.14 -10.61
CA GLU A 131 14.56 -10.12 -11.70
C GLU A 131 14.26 -11.54 -11.17
N GLU A 132 14.25 -11.69 -9.85
CA GLU A 132 14.05 -12.97 -9.20
C GLU A 132 12.58 -13.31 -9.03
N VAL A 133 12.26 -14.57 -9.16
CA VAL A 133 10.94 -15.15 -8.88
C VAL A 133 11.01 -16.07 -7.66
N CYS A 134 9.90 -16.17 -6.96
CA CYS A 134 9.80 -17.06 -5.81
C CYS A 134 9.79 -18.52 -6.26
N GLU A 135 10.69 -19.34 -5.75
CA GLU A 135 10.85 -20.76 -6.09
C GLU A 135 9.59 -21.59 -5.73
N HIS A 136 8.82 -21.14 -4.73
CA HIS A 136 7.64 -21.86 -4.25
C HIS A 136 6.34 -21.53 -4.99
N CYS A 137 6.19 -20.31 -5.51
CA CYS A 137 4.92 -19.87 -6.10
C CYS A 137 5.06 -19.08 -7.41
N GLY A 138 6.27 -18.92 -7.95
CA GLY A 138 6.51 -18.20 -9.19
C GLY A 138 6.23 -16.69 -9.18
N ALA A 139 5.78 -16.12 -8.05
CA ALA A 139 5.54 -14.68 -7.95
C ALA A 139 6.86 -13.91 -7.98
N PRO A 140 6.92 -12.73 -8.67
CA PRO A 140 8.11 -11.88 -8.67
C PRO A 140 8.47 -11.43 -7.25
N MET A 141 9.75 -11.56 -6.89
CA MET A 141 10.27 -11.06 -5.63
C MET A 141 10.43 -9.54 -5.67
N VAL A 142 10.17 -8.88 -4.55
CA VAL A 142 10.36 -7.43 -4.43
C VAL A 142 11.23 -7.10 -3.23
N VAL A 143 11.98 -6.00 -3.35
CA VAL A 143 12.73 -5.43 -2.24
C VAL A 143 12.03 -4.16 -1.76
N ILE A 144 11.76 -4.09 -0.47
CA ILE A 144 11.27 -2.89 0.17
C ILE A 144 12.44 -2.20 0.87
N LYS A 145 12.81 -1.01 0.39
CA LYS A 145 13.84 -0.20 1.05
C LYS A 145 13.22 0.57 2.20
N THR A 146 13.72 0.33 3.40
CA THR A 146 13.25 1.01 4.62
C THR A 146 14.40 1.73 5.31
N ALA A 147 14.10 2.58 6.28
CA ALA A 147 15.12 3.24 7.11
C ALA A 147 15.99 2.25 7.91
N ARG A 148 15.52 1.01 8.11
CA ARG A 148 16.25 -0.07 8.80
C ARG A 148 17.06 -0.96 7.87
N GLY A 149 17.00 -0.70 6.58
CA GLY A 149 17.65 -1.48 5.52
C GLY A 149 16.68 -2.09 4.51
N PRO A 150 17.21 -2.69 3.45
CA PRO A 150 16.40 -3.37 2.44
C PRO A 150 15.84 -4.68 2.99
N TRP A 151 14.61 -4.99 2.60
CA TRP A 151 13.92 -6.22 2.94
C TRP A 151 13.35 -6.87 1.68
N LYS A 152 13.87 -8.01 1.30
CA LYS A 152 13.39 -8.81 0.17
C LYS A 152 12.24 -9.71 0.63
N LEU A 153 11.17 -9.75 -0.16
CA LEU A 153 10.01 -10.56 0.18
C LEU A 153 9.29 -11.10 -1.07
N CYS A 154 8.67 -12.27 -0.91
CA CYS A 154 7.63 -12.74 -1.80
C CYS A 154 6.31 -12.02 -1.48
N PRO A 155 5.67 -11.33 -2.43
CA PRO A 155 4.44 -10.58 -2.16
C PRO A 155 3.21 -11.47 -1.99
N ASN A 156 3.25 -12.73 -2.44
CA ASN A 156 2.16 -13.68 -2.26
C ASN A 156 2.04 -14.07 -0.78
N PHE A 157 0.89 -13.75 -0.16
CA PHE A 157 0.64 -14.11 1.26
C PHE A 157 0.43 -15.60 1.46
N ASP A 158 -0.19 -16.25 0.49
CA ASP A 158 -0.49 -17.69 0.51
C ASP A 158 0.64 -18.52 -0.11
N CYS A 159 1.87 -17.98 -0.09
CA CYS A 159 3.04 -18.68 -0.61
C CYS A 159 3.41 -19.85 0.31
N PRO A 160 3.52 -21.08 -0.22
CA PRO A 160 3.92 -22.26 0.58
C PRO A 160 5.24 -22.06 1.34
N GLY A 161 6.22 -21.39 0.74
CA GLY A 161 7.49 -21.10 1.38
C GLY A 161 7.41 -20.22 2.64
N LYS A 162 6.32 -19.45 2.83
CA LYS A 162 6.12 -18.67 4.06
C LYS A 162 5.71 -19.55 5.24
N GLU A 163 4.92 -20.57 5.00
CA GLU A 163 4.53 -21.52 6.04
C GLU A 163 5.75 -22.30 6.55
N GLU A 164 6.66 -22.66 5.65
CA GLU A 164 7.92 -23.33 6.01
C GLU A 164 8.83 -22.41 6.84
N GLU A 165 8.96 -21.13 6.44
CA GLU A 165 9.72 -20.16 7.21
C GLU A 165 9.12 -19.89 8.61
N GLU A 166 7.80 -19.85 8.73
CA GLU A 166 7.14 -19.67 10.02
C GLU A 166 7.32 -20.87 10.94
N LYS A 167 7.21 -22.08 10.41
CA LYS A 167 7.50 -23.33 11.14
C LYS A 167 8.96 -23.37 11.63
N ALA A 168 9.91 -23.05 10.76
CA ALA A 168 11.32 -22.99 11.11
C ALA A 168 11.65 -21.91 12.17
N LYS A 169 10.95 -20.76 12.13
CA LYS A 169 11.08 -19.71 13.16
C LYS A 169 10.46 -20.11 14.50
N ALA A 170 9.34 -20.85 14.48
CA ALA A 170 8.70 -21.37 15.67
C ALA A 170 9.57 -22.43 16.38
N GLU A 171 10.17 -23.35 15.63
CA GLU A 171 11.10 -24.36 16.14
C GLU A 171 12.35 -23.75 16.78
N LYS A 172 12.96 -22.73 16.14
CA LYS A 172 14.11 -22.00 16.70
C LYS A 172 13.75 -21.24 17.99
N LYS A 173 12.50 -20.78 18.15
CA LYS A 173 12.04 -20.14 19.38
C LYS A 173 11.82 -21.12 20.52
N SER A 174 11.29 -22.29 20.23
CA SER A 174 11.06 -23.33 21.24
C SER A 174 12.36 -23.98 21.74
N GLY A 175 13.37 -24.07 20.89
CA GLY A 175 14.70 -24.61 21.27
C GLY A 175 15.50 -23.68 22.19
N ARG A 176 15.20 -22.36 22.19
CA ARG A 176 15.93 -21.37 23.00
C ARG A 176 15.40 -21.23 24.44
N SER A 177 14.24 -21.79 24.75
CA SER A 177 13.64 -21.74 26.09
C SER A 177 13.97 -22.95 26.98
N LYS A 178 14.79 -23.91 26.51
CA LYS A 178 15.19 -25.11 27.26
C LYS A 178 16.65 -25.10 27.75
N GLY A 179 17.31 -23.96 27.68
CA GLY A 179 18.72 -23.81 28.14
C GLY A 179 18.85 -22.58 29.04
N GLY A 180 18.32 -22.68 30.26
CA GLY A 180 18.51 -21.72 31.33
C GLY A 180 18.28 -22.40 32.67
#